data_8ad13a2a087cc99cc2d6af52f1c0fbf3
#
_entry.id   8ad13a2a087cc99cc2d6af52f1c0fbf3
#
_cell.length_a   1.000
_cell.length_b   1.000
_cell.length_c   1.000
_cell.angle_alpha   90.00
_cell.angle_beta   90.00
_cell.angle_gamma   90.00
#
_symmetry.space_group_name_H-M   'P 1'
#
loop_
_entity.id
_entity.type
_entity.pdbx_description
1 polymer ?
#
loop_
_entity_poly.entity_id
_entity_poly.type
_entity_poly.pdbx_seq_one_letter_code
_entity_poly.pdbx_strand_id
1 'polypeptide(L)'
;MIRAATALALLALAGCGDSAPQPTATAMNVDDFRRELVNLPLCGKPNTGPLAGKAMCTVHVADGSATLAGAGLVARGVWDTDGRTICRRDVTEAASQRRCVSYERLSTGRYRNSDGVEFCLGPCPETK
;
A
#
# COMPACT_ATOMS: atom_id res chain seq x y z
N MET A 1 -75.54 -0.79 4.99
CA MET A 1 -74.54 -0.19 4.15
C MET A 1 -73.17 -0.42 4.79
N ILE A 2 -72.46 -1.40 4.31
CA ILE A 2 -71.14 -1.77 4.84
C ILE A 2 -70.15 -1.21 3.86
N ARG A 3 -69.32 -0.29 4.32
CA ARG A 3 -68.15 0.19 3.56
C ARG A 3 -66.90 -0.55 4.04
N ALA A 4 -66.41 -1.44 3.20
CA ALA A 4 -65.14 -2.08 3.39
C ALA A 4 -64.02 -1.09 3.06
N ALA A 5 -63.20 -0.79 4.05
CA ALA A 5 -61.97 -0.06 3.85
C ALA A 5 -60.85 -1.06 3.54
N THR A 6 -60.41 -1.05 2.31
CA THR A 6 -59.27 -1.86 1.87
C THR A 6 -58.00 -1.12 2.27
N ALA A 7 -57.31 -1.63 3.28
CA ALA A 7 -55.98 -1.15 3.64
C ALA A 7 -54.98 -1.74 2.66
N LEU A 8 -54.38 -0.91 1.81
CA LEU A 8 -53.21 -1.28 1.00
C LEU A 8 -51.99 -1.26 1.89
N ALA A 9 -51.49 -2.42 2.22
CA ALA A 9 -50.20 -2.55 2.85
C ALA A 9 -49.11 -2.37 1.78
N LEU A 10 -48.45 -1.21 1.77
CA LEU A 10 -47.23 -1.02 1.03
C LEU A 10 -46.11 -1.79 1.74
N LEU A 11 -45.74 -2.94 1.20
CA LEU A 11 -44.48 -3.56 1.53
C LEU A 11 -43.35 -2.71 0.92
N ALA A 12 -42.74 -1.90 1.75
CA ALA A 12 -41.45 -1.31 1.41
C ALA A 12 -40.39 -2.42 1.41
N LEU A 13 -40.03 -2.92 0.25
CA LEU A 13 -38.84 -3.71 0.06
C LEU A 13 -37.66 -2.78 0.27
N ALA A 14 -37.17 -2.72 1.50
CA ALA A 14 -35.86 -2.18 1.77
C ALA A 14 -34.84 -3.13 1.12
N GLY A 15 -34.40 -2.80 -0.09
CA GLY A 15 -33.29 -3.46 -0.73
C GLY A 15 -32.04 -3.16 0.07
N CYS A 16 -31.67 -4.06 0.99
CA CYS A 16 -30.33 -4.10 1.53
C CYS A 16 -29.42 -4.50 0.36
N GLY A 17 -28.81 -3.51 -0.27
CA GLY A 17 -27.68 -3.77 -1.12
C GLY A 17 -26.57 -4.33 -0.27
N ASP A 18 -26.39 -5.65 -0.29
CA ASP A 18 -25.19 -6.30 0.25
C ASP A 18 -24.01 -5.94 -0.64
N SER A 19 -23.51 -4.73 -0.51
CA SER A 19 -22.12 -4.48 -0.88
C SER A 19 -21.28 -5.18 0.17
N ALA A 20 -20.62 -6.27 -0.21
CA ALA A 20 -19.60 -6.88 0.62
C ALA A 20 -18.67 -5.77 1.13
N PRO A 21 -18.39 -5.69 2.46
CA PRO A 21 -17.50 -4.67 2.97
C PRO A 21 -16.16 -4.82 2.23
N GLN A 22 -15.75 -3.76 1.55
CA GLN A 22 -14.42 -3.68 0.94
C GLN A 22 -13.41 -3.86 2.07
N PRO A 23 -12.36 -4.72 1.90
CA PRO A 23 -11.34 -4.83 2.91
C PRO A 23 -10.78 -3.45 3.20
N THR A 24 -10.98 -2.97 4.43
CA THR A 24 -10.47 -1.69 4.88
C THR A 24 -8.95 -1.78 4.99
N ALA A 25 -8.25 -0.83 4.35
CA ALA A 25 -6.81 -0.72 4.51
C ALA A 25 -6.45 -0.50 5.98
N THR A 26 -5.45 -1.23 6.46
CA THR A 26 -4.99 -1.16 7.85
C THR A 26 -3.71 -0.35 7.92
N ALA A 27 -3.74 0.76 8.66
CA ALA A 27 -2.54 1.56 8.91
C ALA A 27 -1.50 0.72 9.66
N MET A 28 -0.26 0.80 9.22
CA MET A 28 0.87 0.10 9.81
C MET A 28 1.70 1.05 10.67
N ASN A 29 2.10 0.59 11.84
CA ASN A 29 3.13 1.27 12.62
C ASN A 29 4.52 0.73 12.25
N VAL A 30 5.56 1.28 12.87
CA VAL A 30 6.94 0.87 12.61
C VAL A 30 7.19 -0.60 12.99
N ASP A 31 6.59 -1.07 14.07
CA ASP A 31 6.75 -2.47 14.49
C ASP A 31 6.09 -3.44 13.50
N ASP A 32 4.93 -3.08 12.97
CA ASP A 32 4.28 -3.83 11.89
C ASP A 32 5.17 -3.88 10.64
N PHE A 33 5.73 -2.75 10.25
CA PHE A 33 6.64 -2.67 9.11
C PHE A 33 7.86 -3.56 9.32
N ARG A 34 8.49 -3.50 10.50
CA ARG A 34 9.65 -4.33 10.81
C ARG A 34 9.34 -5.82 10.77
N ARG A 35 8.20 -6.20 11.32
CA ARG A 35 7.78 -7.59 11.37
C ARG A 35 7.40 -8.16 10.01
N GLU A 36 6.74 -7.37 9.17
CA GLU A 36 6.12 -7.85 7.94
C GLU A 36 6.97 -7.61 6.68
N LEU A 37 7.75 -6.54 6.65
CA LEU A 37 8.34 -6.03 5.42
C LEU A 37 9.87 -5.95 5.42
N VAL A 38 10.51 -5.90 6.57
CA VAL A 38 11.98 -5.85 6.64
C VAL A 38 12.58 -7.15 6.12
N ASN A 39 13.63 -7.05 5.34
CA ASN A 39 14.33 -8.12 4.63
C ASN A 39 13.52 -8.79 3.51
N LEU A 40 12.38 -8.23 3.14
CA LEU A 40 11.55 -8.77 2.07
C LEU A 40 11.45 -7.79 0.89
N PRO A 41 11.37 -8.29 -0.35
CA PRO A 41 11.24 -7.42 -1.50
C PRO A 41 9.81 -6.85 -1.58
N LEU A 42 9.74 -5.53 -1.60
CA LEU A 42 8.53 -4.77 -1.91
C LEU A 42 8.62 -4.30 -3.34
N CYS A 43 7.77 -4.82 -4.21
CA CYS A 43 7.78 -4.52 -5.63
C CYS A 43 6.55 -3.70 -6.02
N GLY A 44 6.78 -2.65 -6.79
CA GLY A 44 5.74 -1.75 -7.27
C GLY A 44 6.26 -0.83 -8.37
N LYS A 45 5.39 0.02 -8.86
CA LYS A 45 5.73 1.01 -9.89
C LYS A 45 5.64 2.40 -9.27
N PRO A 46 6.76 3.13 -9.14
CA PRO A 46 6.69 4.54 -8.75
C PRO A 46 5.73 5.32 -9.64
N ASN A 47 5.06 6.30 -9.07
CA ASN A 47 4.08 7.13 -9.79
C ASN A 47 4.64 8.51 -10.17
N THR A 48 5.85 8.83 -9.71
CA THR A 48 6.53 10.10 -10.00
C THR A 48 8.01 9.87 -10.25
N GLY A 49 8.68 10.88 -10.79
CA GLY A 49 10.12 10.86 -11.04
C GLY A 49 10.52 10.04 -12.26
N PRO A 50 11.84 9.87 -12.48
CA PRO A 50 12.37 9.21 -13.68
C PRO A 50 12.05 7.72 -13.78
N LEU A 51 11.67 7.08 -12.67
CA LEU A 51 11.31 5.66 -12.62
C LEU A 51 9.80 5.42 -12.66
N ALA A 52 8.99 6.46 -12.88
CA ALA A 52 7.54 6.34 -12.93
C ALA A 52 7.10 5.26 -13.93
N GLY A 53 6.19 4.39 -13.50
CA GLY A 53 5.65 3.31 -14.33
C GLY A 53 6.59 2.11 -14.54
N LYS A 54 7.81 2.14 -14.02
CA LYS A 54 8.77 1.05 -14.13
C LYS A 54 8.67 0.11 -12.94
N ALA A 55 8.68 -1.19 -13.19
CA ALA A 55 8.66 -2.20 -12.14
C ALA A 55 9.96 -2.17 -11.33
N MET A 56 9.87 -1.85 -10.06
CA MET A 56 10.99 -1.74 -9.13
C MET A 56 10.70 -2.55 -7.88
N CYS A 57 11.76 -3.13 -7.30
CA CYS A 57 11.67 -3.79 -5.99
C CYS A 57 12.63 -3.10 -5.02
N THR A 58 12.16 -2.86 -3.81
CA THR A 58 12.99 -2.33 -2.72
C THR A 58 13.07 -3.32 -1.59
N VAL A 59 14.22 -3.42 -0.96
CA VAL A 59 14.43 -4.22 0.26
C VAL A 59 14.99 -3.30 1.33
N HIS A 60 14.30 -3.27 2.47
CA HIS A 60 14.77 -2.62 3.69
C HIS A 60 15.43 -3.68 4.56
N VAL A 61 16.74 -3.62 4.70
CA VAL A 61 17.50 -4.62 5.45
C VAL A 61 17.53 -4.23 6.94
N ALA A 62 17.52 -5.22 7.81
CA ALA A 62 17.46 -5.01 9.27
C ALA A 62 18.67 -4.20 9.81
N ASP A 63 19.78 -4.17 9.08
CA ASP A 63 20.97 -3.39 9.45
C ASP A 63 20.88 -1.89 9.14
N GLY A 64 19.74 -1.42 8.58
CA GLY A 64 19.54 -0.04 8.17
C GLY A 64 19.92 0.28 6.72
N SER A 65 20.43 -0.69 5.98
CA SER A 65 20.64 -0.54 4.54
C SER A 65 19.35 -0.74 3.76
N ALA A 66 19.29 -0.18 2.56
CA ALA A 66 18.17 -0.37 1.64
C ALA A 66 18.70 -0.50 0.21
N THR A 67 18.01 -1.29 -0.59
CA THR A 67 18.29 -1.42 -2.02
C THR A 67 17.06 -1.15 -2.84
N LEU A 68 17.24 -0.58 -4.01
CA LEU A 68 16.21 -0.42 -5.02
C LEU A 68 16.73 -1.02 -6.32
N ALA A 69 16.02 -1.96 -6.91
CA ALA A 69 16.43 -2.64 -8.12
C ALA A 69 15.28 -2.76 -9.11
N GLY A 70 15.56 -2.65 -10.38
CA GLY A 70 14.62 -2.80 -11.48
C GLY A 70 15.02 -1.91 -12.65
N ALA A 71 14.41 -2.15 -13.82
CA ALA A 71 14.65 -1.38 -15.04
C ALA A 71 16.15 -1.21 -15.39
N GLY A 72 16.97 -2.22 -15.08
CA GLY A 72 18.43 -2.18 -15.32
C GLY A 72 19.23 -1.36 -14.31
N LEU A 73 18.59 -0.86 -13.25
CA LEU A 73 19.22 -0.03 -12.21
C LEU A 73 19.29 -0.77 -10.89
N VAL A 74 20.36 -0.49 -10.14
CA VAL A 74 20.50 -0.85 -8.73
C VAL A 74 20.97 0.39 -7.98
N ALA A 75 20.14 0.84 -7.04
CA ALA A 75 20.48 1.94 -6.15
C ALA A 75 20.60 1.43 -4.71
N ARG A 76 21.52 1.99 -3.95
CA ARG A 76 21.74 1.69 -2.55
C ARG A 76 21.37 2.90 -1.70
N GLY A 77 20.85 2.63 -0.53
CA GLY A 77 20.48 3.66 0.40
C GLY A 77 20.55 3.19 1.84
N VAL A 78 20.08 4.05 2.69
CA VAL A 78 19.86 3.78 4.12
C VAL A 78 18.41 4.11 4.46
N TRP A 79 17.88 3.43 5.45
CA TRP A 79 16.56 3.69 5.97
C TRP A 79 16.58 3.80 7.49
N ASP A 80 15.67 4.60 7.98
CA ASP A 80 15.41 4.78 9.41
C ASP A 80 13.93 5.08 9.62
N THR A 81 13.55 5.43 10.83
CA THR A 81 12.17 5.70 11.18
C THR A 81 12.03 7.07 11.83
N ASP A 82 10.88 7.70 11.63
CA ASP A 82 10.51 8.94 12.28
C ASP A 82 9.02 8.87 12.66
N GLY A 83 8.74 8.70 13.95
CA GLY A 83 7.39 8.49 14.44
C GLY A 83 6.78 7.23 13.82
N ARG A 84 5.75 7.39 12.98
CA ARG A 84 5.08 6.31 12.27
C ARG A 84 5.59 6.10 10.85
N THR A 85 6.54 6.90 10.42
CA THR A 85 7.02 6.88 9.04
C THR A 85 8.30 6.09 8.90
N ILE A 86 8.48 5.55 7.73
CA ILE A 86 9.70 4.90 7.26
C ILE A 86 10.39 5.88 6.34
N CYS A 87 11.63 6.21 6.65
CA CYS A 87 12.40 7.21 5.95
C CYS A 87 13.54 6.54 5.19
N ARG A 88 13.82 7.04 4.01
CA ARG A 88 14.87 6.53 3.17
C ARG A 88 15.66 7.66 2.51
N ARG A 89 16.94 7.42 2.33
CA ARG A 89 17.84 8.29 1.56
C ARG A 89 18.75 7.41 0.70
N ASP A 90 18.85 7.74 -0.59
CA ASP A 90 19.79 7.08 -1.49
C ASP A 90 21.19 7.62 -1.26
N VAL A 91 22.17 6.73 -1.14
CA VAL A 91 23.58 7.10 -0.89
C VAL A 91 24.40 7.21 -2.17
N THR A 92 23.83 6.78 -3.30
CA THR A 92 24.47 6.87 -4.62
C THR A 92 24.39 8.27 -5.23
N GLU A 93 23.52 9.11 -4.72
CA GLU A 93 23.38 10.52 -5.14
C GLU A 93 23.73 11.44 -3.99
N ALA A 94 24.76 12.28 -4.16
CA ALA A 94 25.22 13.21 -3.12
C ALA A 94 24.16 14.25 -2.69
N ALA A 95 23.16 14.51 -3.54
CA ALA A 95 22.07 15.44 -3.28
C ALA A 95 20.76 14.74 -2.84
N SER A 96 20.78 13.46 -2.58
CA SER A 96 19.60 12.71 -2.18
C SER A 96 19.06 13.21 -0.85
N GLN A 97 17.77 13.54 -0.83
CA GLN A 97 17.07 13.96 0.38
C GLN A 97 16.39 12.76 1.05
N ARG A 98 16.36 12.81 2.38
CA ARG A 98 15.60 11.87 3.18
C ARG A 98 14.10 12.04 2.92
N ARG A 99 13.43 10.99 2.50
CA ARG A 99 11.99 10.96 2.28
C ARG A 99 11.33 9.98 3.23
N CYS A 100 10.24 10.40 3.84
CA CYS A 100 9.49 9.63 4.82
C CYS A 100 8.09 9.34 4.29
N VAL A 101 7.68 8.08 4.40
CA VAL A 101 6.35 7.63 4.01
C VAL A 101 5.76 6.76 5.12
N SER A 102 4.45 6.76 5.25
CA SER A 102 3.72 5.78 6.02
C SER A 102 3.22 4.66 5.10
N TYR A 103 2.91 3.51 5.68
CA TYR A 103 2.40 2.34 4.98
C TYR A 103 1.06 1.90 5.52
N GLU A 104 0.27 1.31 4.65
CA GLU A 104 -0.96 0.61 5.03
C GLU A 104 -0.99 -0.76 4.34
N ARG A 105 -1.58 -1.74 5.02
CA ARG A 105 -1.83 -3.06 4.47
C ARG A 105 -3.19 -3.06 3.78
N LEU A 106 -3.22 -3.40 2.48
CA LEU A 106 -4.45 -3.51 1.71
C LEU A 106 -5.06 -4.89 1.82
N SER A 107 -4.24 -5.91 1.74
CA SER A 107 -4.58 -7.33 1.87
C SER A 107 -3.29 -8.12 2.13
N THR A 108 -3.40 -9.43 2.30
CA THR A 108 -2.22 -10.28 2.48
C THR A 108 -1.26 -10.11 1.30
N GLY A 109 -0.03 -9.68 1.60
CA GLY A 109 1.02 -9.48 0.61
C GLY A 109 0.86 -8.24 -0.27
N ARG A 110 -0.09 -7.34 0.05
CA ARG A 110 -0.31 -6.09 -0.68
C ARG A 110 -0.34 -4.89 0.25
N TYR A 111 0.40 -3.87 -0.12
CA TYR A 111 0.63 -2.67 0.69
C TYR A 111 0.53 -1.42 -0.17
N ARG A 112 0.31 -0.28 0.47
CA ARG A 112 0.34 1.02 -0.18
C ARG A 112 1.07 2.01 0.74
N ASN A 113 1.89 2.88 0.18
CA ASN A 113 2.51 3.96 0.94
C ASN A 113 1.71 5.26 0.84
N SER A 114 2.09 6.25 1.62
CA SER A 114 1.43 7.55 1.65
C SER A 114 1.59 8.38 0.37
N ASP A 115 2.50 8.02 -0.53
CA ASP A 115 2.60 8.59 -1.88
C ASP A 115 1.59 7.94 -2.85
N GLY A 116 0.81 6.96 -2.42
CA GLY A 116 -0.18 6.27 -3.24
C GLY A 116 0.39 5.13 -4.08
N VAL A 117 1.65 4.75 -3.89
CA VAL A 117 2.26 3.62 -4.59
C VAL A 117 1.84 2.31 -3.94
N GLU A 118 1.33 1.39 -4.73
CA GLU A 118 0.98 0.04 -4.29
C GLU A 118 2.14 -0.92 -4.50
N PHE A 119 2.31 -1.83 -3.55
CA PHE A 119 3.38 -2.80 -3.52
C PHE A 119 2.85 -4.21 -3.29
N CYS A 120 3.56 -5.18 -3.86
CA CYS A 120 3.40 -6.60 -3.56
C CYS A 120 4.66 -7.12 -2.87
N LEU A 121 4.52 -8.17 -2.07
CA LEU A 121 5.68 -8.96 -1.66
C LEU A 121 6.15 -9.79 -2.85
N GLY A 122 7.38 -9.52 -3.31
CA GLY A 122 7.85 -10.04 -4.58
C GLY A 122 7.18 -9.37 -5.78
N PRO A 123 7.43 -9.85 -7.01
CA PRO A 123 6.82 -9.28 -8.20
C PRO A 123 5.30 -9.29 -8.12
N CYS A 124 4.67 -8.16 -8.43
CA CYS A 124 3.21 -8.11 -8.48
C CYS A 124 2.69 -9.01 -9.59
N PRO A 125 1.62 -9.77 -9.35
CA PRO A 125 0.95 -10.50 -10.42
C PRO A 125 0.52 -9.53 -11.51
N GLU A 126 0.83 -9.85 -12.78
CA GLU A 126 0.30 -9.09 -13.89
C GLU A 126 -1.21 -9.30 -13.95
N THR A 127 -1.96 -8.20 -13.87
CA THR A 127 -3.39 -8.22 -14.17
C THR A 127 -3.56 -8.37 -15.67
N LYS A 128 -4.11 -9.51 -16.05
CA LYS A 128 -4.53 -9.71 -17.44
C LYS A 128 -5.78 -8.88 -17.76
#